data_712640595917e2a7d1bf49ef672516d5
#
_entry.id   712640595917e2a7d1bf49ef672516d5
#
_cell.length_a   1.000
_cell.length_b   1.000
_cell.length_c   1.000
_cell.angle_alpha   90.00
_cell.angle_beta   90.00
_cell.angle_gamma   90.00
#
_symmetry.space_group_name_H-M   'P 1'
#
loop_
_entity.id
_entity.type
_entity.pdbx_description
1 polymer ?
#
loop_
_entity_poly.entity_id
_entity_poly.type
_entity_poly.pdbx_seq_one_letter_code
_entity_poly.pdbx_strand_id
1 'polypeptide(L)'
;MEDPAYQTEGRRPFAGLQQTSQGRTSRGGCFWGFGLGCFTSLLIFVVVPFMMLAMMDRIVTKAVTSQMTTSAMKDPDLTEMVDEGKIPIQRLELNGVITGEWTSAWYTDPTSDVAVLEAIKAATKNESIMGLLIAVNSPGGSVTASDNLYHALELFKQARPGRKVIITGGDVVASGAYYLAMQADWIRVQPTSIVGSIGVIMPGINLSGLATRIGLQDNSIASGASKDIGNPLKPINPAHNAVLKTVVDGMYVRFVELVAKGRKMQIEEVKKIADGRVFTAADALNLRLVDDIGYADTIEPRIAELFNCEEGDLYLYKPAAEENALKVFFSTLPKAFGAGIAEALMEQPSAVPQYRW
;
A
#
# COMPACT_ATOMS: atom_id res chain seq x y z
N MET A 1 -64.89 -14.81 -20.94
CA MET A 1 -65.58 -13.58 -20.61
C MET A 1 -64.45 -12.55 -20.52
N GLU A 2 -64.10 -12.04 -21.66
CA GLU A 2 -64.43 -10.82 -22.37
C GLU A 2 -63.73 -9.59 -21.76
N ASP A 3 -62.75 -9.15 -22.48
CA ASP A 3 -62.08 -7.87 -22.49
C ASP A 3 -63.04 -6.74 -22.91
N PRO A 4 -62.91 -5.54 -22.46
CA PRO A 4 -63.04 -4.49 -23.45
C PRO A 4 -62.04 -3.35 -23.35
N ALA A 5 -61.45 -3.11 -24.52
CA ALA A 5 -61.44 -1.86 -25.26
C ALA A 5 -60.58 -0.69 -24.81
N TYR A 6 -59.50 -0.56 -25.53
CA TYR A 6 -58.71 0.67 -25.73
C TYR A 6 -59.40 1.55 -26.78
N GLN A 7 -59.85 2.72 -26.42
CA GLN A 7 -60.37 3.73 -27.36
C GLN A 7 -59.34 4.78 -27.73
N THR A 8 -59.12 4.92 -29.01
CA THR A 8 -58.31 5.93 -29.66
C THR A 8 -59.12 7.21 -29.93
N GLU A 9 -58.63 8.36 -29.51
CA GLU A 9 -58.98 9.71 -30.02
C GLU A 9 -57.64 10.43 -30.26
N GLY A 10 -57.38 11.06 -31.41
CA GLY A 10 -58.13 11.86 -32.31
C GLY A 10 -57.15 12.96 -32.74
N ARG A 11 -56.52 12.78 -33.93
CA ARG A 11 -55.63 13.83 -34.52
C ARG A 11 -56.44 15.02 -34.97
N ARG A 12 -56.03 16.25 -34.65
CA ARG A 12 -56.43 17.47 -35.34
C ARG A 12 -55.24 18.02 -36.13
N PRO A 13 -55.48 18.50 -37.37
CA PRO A 13 -54.45 19.04 -38.25
C PRO A 13 -54.25 20.54 -38.01
N PHE A 14 -53.03 20.99 -37.98
CA PHE A 14 -52.69 22.42 -38.01
C PHE A 14 -52.63 22.88 -39.44
N ALA A 15 -53.47 23.88 -39.67
CA ALA A 15 -53.58 24.61 -40.93
C ALA A 15 -52.39 25.58 -41.12
N GLY A 16 -52.08 25.79 -42.37
CA GLY A 16 -50.95 26.53 -42.88
C GLY A 16 -50.88 28.03 -42.55
N LEU A 17 -49.64 28.50 -42.60
CA LEU A 17 -49.36 29.95 -42.77
C LEU A 17 -48.53 30.16 -44.02
N GLN A 18 -48.99 31.13 -44.75
CA GLN A 18 -48.59 31.55 -46.08
C GLN A 18 -47.15 32.06 -46.17
N GLN A 19 -46.48 31.69 -47.23
CA GLN A 19 -45.29 32.36 -47.73
C GLN A 19 -45.54 33.81 -48.14
N THR A 20 -44.75 34.72 -47.61
CA THR A 20 -44.50 36.00 -48.24
C THR A 20 -43.05 36.10 -48.66
N SER A 21 -42.84 36.15 -49.97
CA SER A 21 -41.55 36.45 -50.58
C SER A 21 -41.27 37.96 -50.48
N GLN A 22 -40.09 38.32 -49.94
CA GLN A 22 -39.41 39.56 -50.46
C GLN A 22 -37.94 39.58 -49.95
N GLY A 23 -37.06 39.94 -50.85
CA GLY A 23 -35.86 40.70 -50.56
C GLY A 23 -34.53 39.95 -50.65
N ARG A 24 -34.05 39.81 -51.85
CA ARG A 24 -32.66 39.48 -52.20
C ARG A 24 -31.75 40.66 -51.82
N THR A 25 -30.89 40.53 -50.80
CA THR A 25 -29.69 41.37 -50.71
C THR A 25 -28.49 40.48 -50.37
N SER A 26 -27.51 40.46 -51.27
CA SER A 26 -26.23 39.83 -51.14
C SER A 26 -25.45 40.47 -50.00
N ARG A 27 -24.98 39.66 -49.06
CA ARG A 27 -23.88 40.00 -48.20
C ARG A 27 -23.00 38.74 -48.02
N GLY A 28 -22.15 38.50 -49.01
CA GLY A 28 -20.97 37.71 -48.84
C GLY A 28 -19.99 38.51 -47.98
N GLY A 29 -19.76 38.10 -46.77
CA GLY A 29 -18.78 38.79 -45.92
C GLY A 29 -18.61 38.22 -44.53
N CYS A 30 -19.52 37.35 -44.05
CA CYS A 30 -19.53 36.92 -42.65
C CYS A 30 -19.01 35.50 -42.37
N PHE A 31 -18.81 34.72 -43.42
CA PHE A 31 -18.35 33.30 -43.23
C PHE A 31 -16.83 33.15 -42.98
N TRP A 32 -16.01 34.12 -43.40
CA TRP A 32 -14.56 34.09 -43.18
C TRP A 32 -14.16 34.55 -41.78
N GLY A 33 -14.90 35.42 -41.13
CA GLY A 33 -14.62 35.88 -39.77
C GLY A 33 -14.93 34.83 -38.68
N PHE A 34 -15.97 34.01 -38.87
CA PHE A 34 -16.35 32.95 -37.92
C PHE A 34 -15.41 31.77 -37.99
N GLY A 35 -14.91 31.39 -39.16
CA GLY A 35 -13.95 30.32 -39.33
C GLY A 35 -12.59 30.63 -38.70
N LEU A 36 -12.11 31.87 -38.87
CA LEU A 36 -10.82 32.28 -38.27
C LEU A 36 -10.90 32.39 -36.75
N GLY A 37 -12.01 32.88 -36.19
CA GLY A 37 -12.25 33.01 -34.76
C GLY A 37 -12.37 31.65 -34.07
N CYS A 38 -13.05 30.67 -34.65
CA CYS A 38 -13.11 29.30 -34.12
C CYS A 38 -11.76 28.58 -34.21
N PHE A 39 -11.00 28.78 -35.29
CA PHE A 39 -9.67 28.18 -35.46
C PHE A 39 -8.67 28.75 -34.47
N THR A 40 -8.66 30.07 -34.24
CA THR A 40 -7.79 30.72 -33.27
C THR A 40 -8.16 30.35 -31.82
N SER A 41 -9.45 30.24 -31.51
CA SER A 41 -9.94 29.75 -30.21
C SER A 41 -9.50 28.29 -29.96
N LEU A 42 -9.70 27.41 -30.94
CA LEU A 42 -9.26 26.00 -30.83
C LEU A 42 -7.75 25.91 -30.66
N LEU A 43 -6.98 26.72 -31.34
CA LEU A 43 -5.53 26.75 -31.27
C LEU A 43 -5.07 27.26 -29.91
N ILE A 44 -5.67 28.32 -29.36
CA ILE A 44 -5.28 28.89 -28.07
C ILE A 44 -5.75 28.04 -26.89
N PHE A 45 -6.98 27.51 -26.94
CA PHE A 45 -7.56 26.82 -25.78
C PHE A 45 -7.36 25.29 -25.76
N VAL A 46 -7.01 24.68 -26.90
CA VAL A 46 -6.83 23.22 -26.99
C VAL A 46 -5.42 22.85 -27.43
N VAL A 47 -4.95 23.38 -28.55
CA VAL A 47 -3.67 22.97 -29.15
C VAL A 47 -2.48 23.51 -28.35
N VAL A 48 -2.53 24.76 -27.91
CA VAL A 48 -1.42 25.36 -27.13
C VAL A 48 -1.29 24.71 -25.76
N PRO A 49 -2.36 24.49 -24.98
CA PRO A 49 -2.25 23.72 -23.72
C PRO A 49 -1.81 22.29 -23.95
N PHE A 50 -2.28 21.60 -25.00
CA PHE A 50 -1.86 20.25 -25.31
C PHE A 50 -0.38 20.18 -25.74
N MET A 51 0.09 21.12 -26.56
CA MET A 51 1.51 21.24 -26.87
C MET A 51 2.34 21.64 -25.64
N MET A 52 1.82 22.50 -24.78
CA MET A 52 2.48 22.85 -23.51
C MET A 52 2.57 21.66 -22.58
N LEU A 53 1.50 20.85 -22.48
CA LEU A 53 1.52 19.59 -21.71
C LEU A 53 2.54 18.59 -22.28
N ALA A 54 2.55 18.40 -23.60
CA ALA A 54 3.49 17.50 -24.28
C ALA A 54 4.96 17.99 -24.21
N MET A 55 5.14 19.32 -24.19
CA MET A 55 6.46 19.93 -24.03
C MET A 55 6.92 19.89 -22.56
N MET A 56 5.99 20.10 -21.62
CA MET A 56 6.22 19.89 -20.18
C MET A 56 6.59 18.43 -19.88
N ASP A 57 5.88 17.47 -20.45
CA ASP A 57 6.21 16.05 -20.30
C ASP A 57 7.66 15.75 -20.73
N ARG A 58 8.08 16.28 -21.88
CA ARG A 58 9.48 16.13 -22.37
C ARG A 58 10.51 16.87 -21.50
N ILE A 59 10.16 18.07 -21.01
CA ILE A 59 11.06 18.87 -20.16
C ILE A 59 11.15 18.24 -18.78
N VAL A 60 10.01 17.80 -18.21
CA VAL A 60 9.95 17.11 -16.92
C VAL A 60 10.70 15.77 -17.01
N THR A 61 10.44 14.96 -18.03
CA THR A 61 11.13 13.69 -18.22
C THR A 61 12.64 13.90 -18.38
N LYS A 62 13.06 14.90 -19.15
CA LYS A 62 14.47 15.20 -19.37
C LYS A 62 15.15 15.85 -18.14
N ALA A 63 14.46 16.73 -17.43
CA ALA A 63 14.95 17.34 -16.18
C ALA A 63 15.00 16.32 -15.05
N VAL A 64 13.96 15.49 -14.90
CA VAL A 64 13.90 14.40 -13.94
C VAL A 64 15.00 13.37 -14.25
N THR A 65 15.17 12.96 -15.52
CA THR A 65 16.22 12.00 -15.88
C THR A 65 17.63 12.59 -15.71
N SER A 66 17.85 13.88 -16.02
CA SER A 66 19.16 14.50 -15.88
C SER A 66 19.51 14.85 -14.42
N GLN A 67 18.51 15.15 -13.58
CA GLN A 67 18.73 15.39 -12.14
C GLN A 67 18.74 14.10 -11.33
N MET A 68 18.00 13.06 -11.72
CA MET A 68 18.13 11.72 -11.14
C MET A 68 19.55 11.15 -11.31
N THR A 69 20.27 11.55 -12.36
CA THR A 69 21.68 11.17 -12.53
C THR A 69 22.67 12.02 -11.74
N THR A 70 22.25 13.20 -11.21
CA THR A 70 23.20 14.13 -10.57
C THR A 70 22.93 14.37 -9.08
N SER A 71 21.73 14.09 -8.57
CA SER A 71 21.31 14.31 -7.17
C SER A 71 20.70 13.08 -6.51
N ALA A 72 20.70 11.91 -7.16
CA ALA A 72 20.55 10.69 -6.39
C ALA A 72 21.66 10.72 -5.34
N MET A 73 21.35 10.89 -4.08
CA MET A 73 22.22 10.48 -2.99
C MET A 73 22.58 9.05 -3.31
N LYS A 74 23.75 8.87 -3.93
CA LYS A 74 24.27 7.55 -4.27
C LYS A 74 24.28 6.80 -2.94
N ASP A 75 23.62 5.65 -2.90
CA ASP A 75 23.82 4.76 -1.77
C ASP A 75 25.30 4.68 -1.48
N PRO A 76 25.73 4.68 -0.22
CA PRO A 76 27.15 4.62 0.12
C PRO A 76 27.79 3.46 -0.65
N ASP A 77 29.02 3.64 -1.08
CA ASP A 77 29.74 2.55 -1.73
C ASP A 77 30.02 1.44 -0.72
N LEU A 78 29.05 0.51 -0.64
CA LEU A 78 29.12 -0.60 0.30
C LEU A 78 30.31 -1.52 0.04
N THR A 79 30.89 -1.46 -1.18
CA THR A 79 32.10 -2.23 -1.51
C THR A 79 33.30 -1.68 -0.74
N GLU A 80 33.44 -0.35 -0.69
CA GLU A 80 34.50 0.30 0.10
C GLU A 80 34.36 -0.03 1.58
N MET A 81 33.14 0.00 2.13
CA MET A 81 32.88 -0.37 3.53
C MET A 81 33.28 -1.82 3.83
N VAL A 82 32.98 -2.74 2.91
CA VAL A 82 33.36 -4.15 3.05
C VAL A 82 34.88 -4.33 3.00
N ASP A 83 35.56 -3.59 2.11
CA ASP A 83 37.02 -3.60 1.98
C ASP A 83 37.71 -3.03 3.25
N GLU A 84 37.06 -2.14 3.98
CA GLU A 84 37.44 -1.64 5.30
C GLU A 84 37.14 -2.62 6.45
N GLY A 85 36.58 -3.79 6.16
CA GLY A 85 36.19 -4.80 7.15
C GLY A 85 34.86 -4.54 7.84
N LYS A 86 34.04 -3.60 7.34
CA LYS A 86 32.72 -3.32 7.89
C LYS A 86 31.68 -4.33 7.44
N ILE A 87 30.65 -4.50 8.24
CA ILE A 87 29.48 -5.35 7.97
C ILE A 87 28.28 -4.46 7.64
N PRO A 88 27.91 -4.28 6.37
CA PRO A 88 26.79 -3.44 5.97
C PRO A 88 25.44 -4.05 6.42
N ILE A 89 24.68 -3.27 7.16
CA ILE A 89 23.34 -3.60 7.64
C ILE A 89 22.37 -2.50 7.18
N GLN A 90 21.43 -2.88 6.35
CA GLN A 90 20.42 -1.95 5.85
C GLN A 90 19.29 -1.79 6.86
N ARG A 91 18.99 -0.53 7.21
CA ARG A 91 17.85 -0.19 8.06
C ARG A 91 16.62 0.07 7.20
N LEU A 92 15.52 -0.60 7.54
CA LEU A 92 14.21 -0.42 6.93
C LEU A 92 13.19 -0.10 8.02
N GLU A 93 12.10 0.57 7.63
CA GLU A 93 11.00 0.89 8.53
C GLU A 93 9.70 0.40 7.89
N LEU A 94 8.91 -0.38 8.61
CA LEU A 94 7.59 -0.86 8.18
C LEU A 94 6.53 -0.28 9.12
N ASN A 95 5.77 0.68 8.62
CA ASN A 95 4.74 1.35 9.40
C ASN A 95 3.34 1.18 8.79
N GLY A 96 2.33 1.15 9.66
CA GLY A 96 0.92 1.13 9.26
C GLY A 96 0.42 -0.24 8.80
N VAL A 97 -0.71 -0.24 8.10
CA VAL A 97 -1.40 -1.46 7.67
C VAL A 97 -0.72 -2.06 6.44
N ILE A 98 -0.51 -3.37 6.46
CA ILE A 98 0.03 -4.13 5.31
C ILE A 98 -1.09 -4.35 4.30
N THR A 99 -1.04 -3.71 3.16
CA THR A 99 -2.11 -3.74 2.14
C THR A 99 -1.72 -4.50 0.88
N GLY A 100 -0.45 -4.50 0.50
CA GLY A 100 0.05 -4.99 -0.78
C GLY A 100 -0.21 -4.05 -1.95
N GLU A 101 -0.66 -2.85 -1.68
CA GLU A 101 -1.07 -1.89 -2.68
C GLU A 101 -0.18 -0.63 -2.66
N TRP A 102 0.11 -0.10 -3.83
CA TRP A 102 0.73 1.22 -3.96
C TRP A 102 -0.29 2.29 -3.58
N THR A 103 -0.01 3.05 -2.56
CA THR A 103 -0.94 4.06 -2.01
C THR A 103 -1.17 5.24 -2.95
N SER A 104 -0.25 5.51 -3.88
CA SER A 104 -0.48 6.46 -4.99
C SER A 104 0.56 6.26 -6.11
N ALA A 105 0.20 6.65 -7.33
CA ALA A 105 1.13 6.67 -8.46
C ALA A 105 2.22 7.76 -8.33
N TRP A 106 2.03 8.73 -7.43
CA TRP A 106 2.84 9.94 -7.32
C TRP A 106 3.67 10.01 -6.05
N TYR A 107 3.32 9.27 -5.01
CA TYR A 107 4.02 9.22 -3.73
C TYR A 107 4.00 7.82 -3.17
N THR A 108 5.18 7.25 -2.98
CA THR A 108 5.35 6.00 -2.25
C THR A 108 5.94 6.33 -0.89
N ASP A 109 5.21 6.03 0.16
CA ASP A 109 5.74 6.09 1.52
C ASP A 109 6.87 5.06 1.64
N PRO A 110 8.11 5.47 1.92
CA PRO A 110 9.24 4.55 2.05
C PRO A 110 9.08 3.55 3.20
N THR A 111 8.13 3.78 4.11
CA THR A 111 7.81 2.89 5.23
C THR A 111 6.62 1.96 4.93
N SER A 112 6.01 2.07 3.74
CA SER A 112 4.93 1.18 3.32
C SER A 112 5.44 -0.24 3.06
N ASP A 113 4.55 -1.21 3.20
CA ASP A 113 4.84 -2.62 2.97
C ASP A 113 5.37 -2.90 1.55
N VAL A 114 4.87 -2.19 0.54
CA VAL A 114 5.34 -2.33 -0.84
C VAL A 114 6.76 -1.76 -1.01
N ALA A 115 7.05 -0.59 -0.44
CA ALA A 115 8.38 0.00 -0.50
C ALA A 115 9.41 -0.88 0.23
N VAL A 116 9.03 -1.39 1.40
CA VAL A 116 9.87 -2.33 2.18
C VAL A 116 10.11 -3.62 1.41
N LEU A 117 9.08 -4.17 0.74
CA LEU A 117 9.23 -5.36 -0.11
C LEU A 117 10.25 -5.14 -1.23
N GLU A 118 10.17 -4.01 -1.94
CA GLU A 118 11.13 -3.70 -3.00
C GLU A 118 12.55 -3.45 -2.46
N ALA A 119 12.68 -2.79 -1.30
CA ALA A 119 13.96 -2.61 -0.63
C ALA A 119 14.60 -3.95 -0.23
N ILE A 120 13.82 -4.91 0.29
CA ILE A 120 14.31 -6.27 0.61
C ILE A 120 14.77 -6.98 -0.66
N LYS A 121 14.02 -6.88 -1.76
CA LYS A 121 14.41 -7.47 -3.05
C LYS A 121 15.69 -6.85 -3.62
N ALA A 122 15.86 -5.53 -3.47
CA ALA A 122 17.10 -4.84 -3.86
C ALA A 122 18.28 -5.30 -2.99
N ALA A 123 18.11 -5.36 -1.66
CA ALA A 123 19.10 -5.87 -0.73
C ALA A 123 19.51 -7.31 -1.03
N THR A 124 18.55 -8.15 -1.46
CA THR A 124 18.81 -9.53 -1.83
C THR A 124 19.83 -9.66 -2.97
N LYS A 125 19.77 -8.73 -3.94
CA LYS A 125 20.69 -8.70 -5.11
C LYS A 125 22.06 -8.10 -4.78
N ASN A 126 22.17 -7.33 -3.70
CA ASN A 126 23.43 -6.71 -3.31
C ASN A 126 24.21 -7.64 -2.36
N GLU A 127 25.33 -8.18 -2.84
CA GLU A 127 26.14 -9.13 -2.09
C GLU A 127 26.84 -8.49 -0.88
N SER A 128 27.07 -7.19 -0.87
CA SER A 128 27.69 -6.49 0.26
C SER A 128 26.81 -6.44 1.50
N ILE A 129 25.48 -6.50 1.34
CA ILE A 129 24.54 -6.39 2.45
C ILE A 129 24.47 -7.71 3.21
N MET A 130 24.86 -7.68 4.47
CA MET A 130 24.86 -8.86 5.34
C MET A 130 23.70 -8.90 6.32
N GLY A 131 23.06 -7.76 6.61
CA GLY A 131 21.97 -7.70 7.55
C GLY A 131 20.84 -6.77 7.12
N LEU A 132 19.63 -7.10 7.56
CA LEU A 132 18.48 -6.22 7.55
C LEU A 132 18.06 -5.94 8.99
N LEU A 133 18.00 -4.67 9.36
CA LEU A 133 17.41 -4.19 10.61
C LEU A 133 16.09 -3.52 10.28
N ILE A 134 14.98 -4.16 10.61
CA ILE A 134 13.65 -3.68 10.26
C ILE A 134 12.93 -3.18 11.52
N ALA A 135 12.66 -1.88 11.56
CA ALA A 135 11.80 -1.30 12.57
C ALA A 135 10.33 -1.48 12.15
N VAL A 136 9.57 -2.20 12.95
CA VAL A 136 8.18 -2.58 12.63
C VAL A 136 7.23 -1.92 13.59
N ASN A 137 6.28 -1.14 13.06
CA ASN A 137 5.17 -0.57 13.82
C ASN A 137 3.86 -0.77 13.01
N SER A 138 3.30 -1.97 13.09
CA SER A 138 2.20 -2.39 12.21
C SER A 138 1.23 -3.34 12.92
N PRO A 139 -0.09 -3.12 12.76
CA PRO A 139 -1.11 -4.06 13.23
C PRO A 139 -1.26 -5.29 12.33
N GLY A 140 -0.48 -5.40 11.25
CA GLY A 140 -0.65 -6.38 10.19
C GLY A 140 -1.58 -5.90 9.08
N GLY A 141 -2.25 -6.84 8.40
CA GLY A 141 -3.14 -6.52 7.29
C GLY A 141 -3.38 -7.69 6.35
N SER A 142 -3.22 -7.48 5.06
CA SER A 142 -3.41 -8.50 4.02
C SER A 142 -2.53 -9.73 4.26
N VAL A 143 -3.16 -10.90 4.27
CA VAL A 143 -2.45 -12.18 4.46
C VAL A 143 -1.42 -12.40 3.37
N THR A 144 -1.80 -12.19 2.10
CA THR A 144 -0.90 -12.38 0.95
C THR A 144 0.26 -11.39 0.96
N ALA A 145 0.01 -10.12 1.29
CA ALA A 145 1.08 -9.13 1.35
C ALA A 145 2.08 -9.44 2.48
N SER A 146 1.60 -9.91 3.62
CA SER A 146 2.43 -10.37 4.73
C SER A 146 3.26 -11.61 4.36
N ASP A 147 2.68 -12.55 3.61
CA ASP A 147 3.39 -13.73 3.10
C ASP A 147 4.45 -13.36 2.05
N ASN A 148 4.18 -12.37 1.20
CA ASN A 148 5.17 -11.84 0.25
C ASN A 148 6.39 -11.23 0.96
N LEU A 149 6.17 -10.46 2.03
CA LEU A 149 7.25 -9.91 2.85
C LEU A 149 8.03 -11.04 3.55
N TYR A 150 7.34 -12.00 4.15
CA TYR A 150 7.96 -13.19 4.75
C TYR A 150 8.84 -13.92 3.75
N HIS A 151 8.33 -14.19 2.56
CA HIS A 151 9.06 -14.89 1.50
C HIS A 151 10.27 -14.08 0.99
N ALA A 152 10.14 -12.76 0.85
CA ALA A 152 11.26 -11.91 0.46
C ALA A 152 12.41 -11.95 1.49
N LEU A 153 12.08 -11.96 2.78
CA LEU A 153 13.07 -12.13 3.86
C LEU A 153 13.71 -13.52 3.83
N GLU A 154 12.94 -14.56 3.53
CA GLU A 154 13.46 -15.91 3.34
C GLU A 154 14.48 -15.95 2.21
N LEU A 155 14.14 -15.38 1.03
CA LEU A 155 15.05 -15.29 -0.12
C LEU A 155 16.30 -14.46 0.19
N PHE A 156 16.17 -13.38 0.94
CA PHE A 156 17.32 -12.58 1.39
C PHE A 156 18.31 -13.44 2.18
N LYS A 157 17.82 -14.22 3.16
CA LYS A 157 18.67 -15.11 3.98
C LYS A 157 19.30 -16.25 3.16
N GLN A 158 18.56 -16.80 2.20
CA GLN A 158 19.03 -17.89 1.34
C GLN A 158 20.07 -17.44 0.30
N ALA A 159 20.00 -16.19 -0.15
CA ALA A 159 20.89 -15.68 -1.21
C ALA A 159 22.37 -15.66 -0.81
N ARG A 160 22.70 -15.56 0.48
CA ARG A 160 24.08 -15.60 0.99
C ARG A 160 24.12 -16.17 2.40
N PRO A 161 25.00 -17.17 2.67
CA PRO A 161 25.24 -17.67 4.03
C PRO A 161 25.70 -16.56 4.98
N GLY A 162 25.21 -16.59 6.21
CA GLY A 162 25.57 -15.61 7.24
C GLY A 162 24.69 -14.36 7.28
N ARG A 163 23.81 -14.15 6.29
CA ARG A 163 22.83 -13.05 6.33
C ARG A 163 21.89 -13.19 7.52
N LYS A 164 21.59 -12.06 8.18
CA LYS A 164 20.70 -11.98 9.34
C LYS A 164 19.58 -10.98 9.12
N VAL A 165 18.44 -11.27 9.72
CA VAL A 165 17.28 -10.37 9.80
C VAL A 165 17.01 -10.07 11.27
N ILE A 166 17.01 -8.81 11.63
CA ILE A 166 16.74 -8.32 12.98
C ILE A 166 15.49 -7.45 12.93
N ILE A 167 14.59 -7.65 13.89
CA ILE A 167 13.37 -6.85 14.00
C ILE A 167 13.39 -6.10 15.32
N THR A 168 13.10 -4.78 15.24
CA THR A 168 12.78 -3.95 16.39
C THR A 168 11.32 -3.54 16.31
N GLY A 169 10.53 -3.85 17.35
CA GLY A 169 9.12 -3.49 17.44
C GLY A 169 8.92 -2.11 18.03
N GLY A 170 8.05 -1.31 17.37
CA GLY A 170 7.48 -0.08 17.92
C GLY A 170 6.27 -0.35 18.80
N ASP A 171 5.21 0.45 18.65
CA ASP A 171 3.97 0.29 19.45
C ASP A 171 3.31 -1.07 19.22
N VAL A 172 3.28 -1.53 17.96
CA VAL A 172 2.55 -2.75 17.57
C VAL A 172 3.37 -3.61 16.61
N VAL A 173 3.49 -4.91 16.93
CA VAL A 173 4.00 -5.97 16.04
C VAL A 173 2.99 -7.11 16.07
N ALA A 174 1.93 -7.01 15.28
CA ALA A 174 0.78 -7.91 15.41
C ALA A 174 0.31 -8.47 14.07
N SER A 175 -0.36 -9.64 14.12
CA SER A 175 -0.96 -10.29 12.95
C SER A 175 0.04 -10.45 11.79
N GLY A 176 -0.24 -9.90 10.60
CA GLY A 176 0.66 -9.95 9.44
C GLY A 176 2.06 -9.39 9.69
N ALA A 177 2.21 -8.41 10.59
CA ALA A 177 3.52 -7.90 11.00
C ALA A 177 4.29 -8.90 11.89
N TYR A 178 3.60 -9.65 12.73
CA TYR A 178 4.21 -10.74 13.48
C TYR A 178 4.50 -11.95 12.57
N TYR A 179 3.68 -12.18 11.55
CA TYR A 179 3.88 -13.22 10.54
C TYR A 179 5.23 -13.07 9.81
N LEU A 180 5.53 -11.90 9.28
CA LEU A 180 6.81 -11.65 8.60
C LEU A 180 7.99 -11.72 9.58
N ALA A 181 7.78 -11.35 10.86
CA ALA A 181 8.79 -11.41 11.89
C ALA A 181 9.28 -12.86 12.18
N MET A 182 8.58 -13.87 11.71
CA MET A 182 8.99 -15.28 11.85
C MET A 182 10.25 -15.63 11.02
N GLN A 183 10.71 -14.74 10.13
CA GLN A 183 12.00 -14.86 9.45
C GLN A 183 13.17 -14.22 10.22
N ALA A 184 12.87 -13.48 11.30
CA ALA A 184 13.91 -12.82 12.08
C ALA A 184 14.82 -13.82 12.82
N ASP A 185 16.09 -13.48 12.88
CA ASP A 185 17.08 -14.15 13.75
C ASP A 185 17.01 -13.60 15.18
N TRP A 186 16.48 -12.37 15.33
CA TRP A 186 16.25 -11.72 16.63
C TRP A 186 15.10 -10.72 16.55
N ILE A 187 14.21 -10.76 17.54
CA ILE A 187 13.07 -9.87 17.69
C ILE A 187 13.17 -9.16 19.04
N ARG A 188 13.40 -7.85 19.03
CA ARG A 188 13.32 -6.97 20.20
C ARG A 188 12.09 -6.09 20.10
N VAL A 189 11.36 -5.93 21.19
CA VAL A 189 10.22 -5.02 21.27
C VAL A 189 10.40 -4.06 22.44
N GLN A 190 9.74 -2.90 22.37
CA GLN A 190 9.77 -1.93 23.47
C GLN A 190 8.92 -2.43 24.67
N PRO A 191 9.17 -1.92 25.90
CA PRO A 191 8.43 -2.36 27.08
C PRO A 191 6.91 -2.22 26.99
N THR A 192 6.44 -1.29 26.18
CA THR A 192 5.01 -0.99 25.98
C THR A 192 4.44 -1.55 24.68
N SER A 193 5.22 -2.28 23.91
CA SER A 193 4.77 -2.87 22.64
C SER A 193 3.65 -3.88 22.83
N ILE A 194 2.75 -3.90 21.87
CA ILE A 194 1.70 -4.89 21.70
C ILE A 194 2.16 -5.91 20.66
N VAL A 195 2.13 -7.20 21.01
CA VAL A 195 2.65 -8.29 20.16
C VAL A 195 1.57 -9.37 19.97
N GLY A 196 1.66 -10.15 18.90
CA GLY A 196 0.82 -11.35 18.75
C GLY A 196 -0.28 -11.17 17.70
N SER A 197 -1.55 -11.26 18.09
CA SER A 197 -2.68 -11.35 17.16
C SER A 197 -2.46 -12.47 16.12
N ILE A 198 -1.98 -13.64 16.62
CA ILE A 198 -1.75 -14.81 15.76
C ILE A 198 -3.12 -15.40 15.42
N GLY A 199 -3.59 -15.08 14.24
CA GLY A 199 -4.92 -15.45 13.79
C GLY A 199 -5.25 -14.87 12.43
N VAL A 200 -6.35 -15.36 11.84
CA VAL A 200 -6.87 -14.89 10.55
C VAL A 200 -8.34 -14.55 10.70
N ILE A 201 -8.75 -13.43 10.19
CA ILE A 201 -10.14 -12.98 10.17
C ILE A 201 -10.56 -12.62 8.74
N MET A 202 -11.79 -12.97 8.40
CA MET A 202 -12.50 -12.44 7.23
C MET A 202 -13.70 -11.67 7.76
N PRO A 203 -13.59 -10.34 7.92
CA PRO A 203 -14.66 -9.54 8.49
C PRO A 203 -15.87 -9.51 7.54
N GLY A 204 -17.07 -9.53 8.11
CA GLY A 204 -18.32 -9.44 7.35
C GLY A 204 -19.42 -8.78 8.18
N ILE A 205 -20.24 -7.99 7.50
CA ILE A 205 -21.44 -7.36 8.09
C ILE A 205 -22.66 -7.90 7.35
N ASN A 206 -23.67 -8.33 8.10
CA ASN A 206 -24.95 -8.74 7.53
C ASN A 206 -26.00 -7.65 7.75
N LEU A 207 -26.58 -7.16 6.67
CA LEU A 207 -27.59 -6.10 6.62
C LEU A 207 -28.97 -6.61 6.18
N SER A 208 -29.18 -7.94 6.03
CA SER A 208 -30.41 -8.50 5.49
C SER A 208 -31.66 -8.12 6.29
N GLY A 209 -31.54 -8.03 7.63
CA GLY A 209 -32.65 -7.59 8.48
C GLY A 209 -33.01 -6.11 8.28
N LEU A 210 -32.02 -5.25 8.06
CA LEU A 210 -32.24 -3.84 7.73
C LEU A 210 -32.84 -3.70 6.33
N ALA A 211 -32.27 -4.39 5.35
CA ALA A 211 -32.75 -4.40 3.95
C ALA A 211 -34.24 -4.76 3.88
N THR A 212 -34.66 -5.81 4.59
CA THR A 212 -36.07 -6.20 4.68
C THR A 212 -36.96 -5.09 5.26
N ARG A 213 -36.52 -4.40 6.32
CA ARG A 213 -37.30 -3.34 6.96
C ARG A 213 -37.52 -2.12 6.08
N ILE A 214 -36.56 -1.78 5.21
CA ILE A 214 -36.63 -0.62 4.32
C ILE A 214 -37.10 -1.00 2.91
N GLY A 215 -37.48 -2.24 2.66
CA GLY A 215 -37.94 -2.71 1.36
C GLY A 215 -36.84 -2.86 0.31
N LEU A 216 -35.57 -2.89 0.70
CA LEU A 216 -34.43 -3.14 -0.21
C LEU A 216 -34.36 -4.63 -0.56
N GLN A 217 -34.31 -4.95 -1.83
CA GLN A 217 -34.20 -6.31 -2.35
C GLN A 217 -32.91 -6.50 -3.14
N ASP A 218 -32.23 -7.60 -2.93
CA ASP A 218 -31.11 -8.04 -3.77
C ASP A 218 -31.64 -8.74 -5.00
N ASN A 219 -31.34 -8.22 -6.17
CA ASN A 219 -31.70 -8.78 -7.46
C ASN A 219 -30.47 -9.32 -8.24
N SER A 220 -29.47 -9.80 -7.53
CA SER A 220 -28.26 -10.36 -8.13
C SER A 220 -28.54 -11.68 -8.84
N ILE A 221 -28.06 -11.82 -10.08
CA ILE A 221 -28.09 -13.06 -10.83
C ILE A 221 -26.68 -13.68 -10.78
N ALA A 222 -26.58 -14.90 -10.24
CA ALA A 222 -25.32 -15.56 -10.06
C ALA A 222 -25.23 -16.84 -10.93
N SER A 223 -24.04 -17.12 -11.46
CA SER A 223 -23.77 -18.34 -12.26
C SER A 223 -23.71 -19.63 -11.43
N GLY A 224 -23.67 -19.52 -10.11
CA GLY A 224 -23.59 -20.67 -9.19
C GLY A 224 -23.96 -20.31 -7.77
N ALA A 225 -24.36 -21.30 -6.98
CA ALA A 225 -24.91 -21.15 -5.63
C ALA A 225 -23.97 -20.46 -4.63
N SER A 226 -22.66 -20.49 -4.85
CA SER A 226 -21.66 -19.90 -3.96
C SER A 226 -21.05 -18.60 -4.51
N LYS A 227 -21.55 -18.08 -5.66
CA LYS A 227 -20.94 -16.89 -6.27
C LYS A 227 -21.24 -15.59 -5.52
N ASP A 228 -22.27 -15.61 -4.71
CA ASP A 228 -22.73 -14.49 -3.87
C ASP A 228 -22.36 -14.66 -2.39
N ILE A 229 -21.37 -15.50 -2.09
CA ILE A 229 -20.82 -15.63 -0.73
C ILE A 229 -20.42 -14.24 -0.22
N GLY A 230 -20.86 -13.93 1.01
CA GLY A 230 -20.57 -12.64 1.64
C GLY A 230 -21.49 -11.50 1.22
N ASN A 231 -22.56 -11.77 0.42
CA ASN A 231 -23.55 -10.75 0.11
C ASN A 231 -24.24 -10.23 1.39
N PRO A 232 -24.05 -8.95 1.75
CA PRO A 232 -24.55 -8.43 3.02
C PRO A 232 -26.07 -8.28 3.06
N LEU A 233 -26.75 -8.30 1.91
CA LEU A 233 -28.21 -8.10 1.82
C LEU A 233 -28.99 -9.42 1.93
N LYS A 234 -28.31 -10.56 1.89
CA LYS A 234 -28.94 -11.88 2.04
C LYS A 234 -28.81 -12.45 3.46
N PRO A 235 -29.76 -13.26 3.92
CA PRO A 235 -29.60 -13.99 5.17
C PRO A 235 -28.31 -14.83 5.18
N ILE A 236 -27.75 -15.01 6.37
CA ILE A 236 -26.55 -15.84 6.56
C ILE A 236 -26.86 -17.26 6.09
N ASN A 237 -26.04 -17.79 5.18
CA ASN A 237 -26.09 -19.17 4.73
C ASN A 237 -25.00 -19.99 5.45
N PRO A 238 -25.37 -21.00 6.27
CA PRO A 238 -24.40 -21.83 6.99
C PRO A 238 -23.42 -22.58 6.05
N ALA A 239 -23.87 -22.99 4.87
CA ALA A 239 -23.00 -23.66 3.90
C ALA A 239 -21.93 -22.72 3.35
N HIS A 240 -22.28 -21.44 3.08
CA HIS A 240 -21.33 -20.43 2.68
C HIS A 240 -20.31 -20.13 3.79
N ASN A 241 -20.76 -20.02 5.04
CA ASN A 241 -19.89 -19.83 6.18
C ASN A 241 -18.92 -21.01 6.35
N ALA A 242 -19.34 -22.23 6.12
CA ALA A 242 -18.46 -23.40 6.16
C ALA A 242 -17.34 -23.33 5.11
N VAL A 243 -17.65 -22.88 3.89
CA VAL A 243 -16.64 -22.65 2.84
C VAL A 243 -15.64 -21.58 3.26
N LEU A 244 -16.11 -20.41 3.71
CA LEU A 244 -15.22 -19.33 4.16
C LEU A 244 -14.37 -19.75 5.35
N LYS A 245 -14.95 -20.49 6.29
CA LYS A 245 -14.23 -21.05 7.44
C LYS A 245 -13.06 -21.93 7.02
N THR A 246 -13.25 -22.79 6.01
CA THR A 246 -12.17 -23.65 5.49
C THR A 246 -11.01 -22.80 4.92
N VAL A 247 -11.31 -21.70 4.23
CA VAL A 247 -10.29 -20.78 3.71
C VAL A 247 -9.53 -20.11 4.86
N VAL A 248 -10.24 -19.57 5.84
CA VAL A 248 -9.64 -18.93 7.02
C VAL A 248 -8.78 -19.93 7.80
N ASP A 249 -9.27 -21.16 8.00
CA ASP A 249 -8.54 -22.22 8.72
C ASP A 249 -7.24 -22.61 7.99
N GLY A 250 -7.27 -22.69 6.66
CA GLY A 250 -6.07 -22.97 5.87
C GLY A 250 -4.98 -21.90 6.05
N MET A 251 -5.37 -20.63 6.00
CA MET A 251 -4.45 -19.51 6.26
C MET A 251 -3.94 -19.50 7.70
N TYR A 252 -4.80 -19.81 8.67
CA TYR A 252 -4.45 -19.91 10.07
C TYR A 252 -3.44 -21.02 10.35
N VAL A 253 -3.64 -22.22 9.78
CA VAL A 253 -2.71 -23.33 9.94
C VAL A 253 -1.32 -22.94 9.47
N ARG A 254 -1.20 -22.29 8.29
CA ARG A 254 0.06 -21.77 7.79
C ARG A 254 0.72 -20.78 8.76
N PHE A 255 -0.04 -19.86 9.34
CA PHE A 255 0.50 -18.90 10.31
C PHE A 255 1.06 -19.61 11.54
N VAL A 256 0.30 -20.56 12.11
CA VAL A 256 0.73 -21.38 13.27
C VAL A 256 2.03 -22.14 12.95
N GLU A 257 2.12 -22.76 11.77
CA GLU A 257 3.32 -23.48 11.34
C GLU A 257 4.55 -22.55 11.24
N LEU A 258 4.37 -21.35 10.72
CA LEU A 258 5.46 -20.37 10.63
C LEU A 258 5.90 -19.88 12.01
N VAL A 259 4.97 -19.64 12.93
CA VAL A 259 5.31 -19.30 14.32
C VAL A 259 6.05 -20.47 15.00
N ALA A 260 5.59 -21.70 14.84
CA ALA A 260 6.24 -22.87 15.36
C ALA A 260 7.69 -23.01 14.84
N LYS A 261 7.89 -22.81 13.53
CA LYS A 261 9.21 -22.82 12.88
C LYS A 261 10.09 -21.67 13.37
N GLY A 262 9.61 -20.43 13.32
CA GLY A 262 10.37 -19.23 13.64
C GLY A 262 10.74 -19.14 15.12
N ARG A 263 9.83 -19.55 16.00
CA ARG A 263 10.04 -19.53 17.45
C ARG A 263 10.55 -20.87 18.04
N LYS A 264 10.78 -21.89 17.19
CA LYS A 264 11.25 -23.24 17.59
C LYS A 264 10.35 -23.84 18.68
N MET A 265 9.03 -23.70 18.48
CA MET A 265 7.99 -24.20 19.39
C MET A 265 7.27 -25.40 18.76
N GLN A 266 6.65 -26.25 19.62
CA GLN A 266 5.74 -27.26 19.11
C GLN A 266 4.45 -26.61 18.61
N ILE A 267 3.86 -27.14 17.53
CA ILE A 267 2.63 -26.62 16.96
C ILE A 267 1.50 -26.54 18.01
N GLU A 268 1.42 -27.55 18.90
CA GLU A 268 0.40 -27.59 19.94
C GLU A 268 0.61 -26.54 21.05
N GLU A 269 1.85 -26.10 21.28
CA GLU A 269 2.14 -24.97 22.17
C GLU A 269 1.67 -23.65 21.53
N VAL A 270 1.96 -23.46 20.23
CA VAL A 270 1.54 -22.28 19.49
C VAL A 270 0.02 -22.19 19.44
N LYS A 271 -0.70 -23.27 19.17
CA LYS A 271 -2.17 -23.28 19.12
C LYS A 271 -2.83 -22.81 20.41
N LYS A 272 -2.21 -23.01 21.58
CA LYS A 272 -2.76 -22.55 22.87
C LYS A 272 -2.79 -21.03 23.02
N ILE A 273 -1.93 -20.34 22.28
CA ILE A 273 -1.77 -18.88 22.33
C ILE A 273 -2.15 -18.18 21.03
N ALA A 274 -2.48 -18.93 19.98
CA ALA A 274 -2.79 -18.44 18.64
C ALA A 274 -4.31 -18.35 18.41
N ASP A 275 -5.03 -17.73 19.34
CA ASP A 275 -6.47 -17.51 19.23
C ASP A 275 -6.83 -16.09 18.77
N GLY A 276 -5.86 -15.34 18.27
CA GLY A 276 -6.02 -13.96 17.81
C GLY A 276 -5.83 -12.90 18.89
N ARG A 277 -5.52 -13.31 20.14
CA ARG A 277 -5.24 -12.33 21.21
C ARG A 277 -3.92 -11.62 21.02
N VAL A 278 -3.80 -10.46 21.64
CA VAL A 278 -2.56 -9.70 21.75
C VAL A 278 -1.94 -9.89 23.14
N PHE A 279 -0.65 -9.62 23.21
CA PHE A 279 0.16 -9.78 24.42
C PHE A 279 0.91 -8.49 24.72
N THR A 280 1.17 -8.23 26.00
CA THR A 280 2.16 -7.24 26.41
C THR A 280 3.56 -7.72 26.02
N ALA A 281 4.54 -6.81 25.96
CA ALA A 281 5.93 -7.18 25.72
C ALA A 281 6.44 -8.24 26.71
N ALA A 282 6.09 -8.09 28.01
CA ALA A 282 6.47 -9.02 29.06
C ALA A 282 5.87 -10.43 28.87
N ASP A 283 4.58 -10.51 28.52
CA ASP A 283 3.94 -11.78 28.22
C ASP A 283 4.51 -12.42 26.95
N ALA A 284 4.76 -11.61 25.91
CA ALA A 284 5.36 -12.09 24.68
C ALA A 284 6.78 -12.68 24.89
N LEU A 285 7.59 -12.06 25.76
CA LEU A 285 8.88 -12.58 26.15
C LEU A 285 8.76 -13.92 26.93
N ASN A 286 7.86 -13.96 27.92
CA ASN A 286 7.62 -15.18 28.72
C ASN A 286 7.13 -16.34 27.84
N LEU A 287 6.31 -16.04 26.83
CA LEU A 287 5.80 -17.01 25.85
C LEU A 287 6.79 -17.31 24.70
N ARG A 288 7.98 -16.74 24.74
CA ARG A 288 9.01 -16.89 23.71
C ARG A 288 8.59 -16.38 22.33
N LEU A 289 7.62 -15.48 22.28
CA LEU A 289 7.18 -14.84 21.03
C LEU A 289 8.15 -13.75 20.56
N VAL A 290 8.94 -13.19 21.48
CA VAL A 290 10.04 -12.25 21.21
C VAL A 290 11.29 -12.73 21.96
N ASP A 291 12.45 -12.17 21.61
CA ASP A 291 13.73 -12.58 22.19
C ASP A 291 14.21 -11.63 23.29
N ASP A 292 13.75 -10.36 23.23
CA ASP A 292 14.23 -9.32 24.13
C ASP A 292 13.24 -8.16 24.26
N ILE A 293 13.34 -7.43 25.38
CA ILE A 293 12.62 -6.17 25.61
C ILE A 293 13.66 -5.06 25.80
N GLY A 294 13.57 -4.04 24.95
CA GLY A 294 14.49 -2.90 25.00
C GLY A 294 14.19 -1.90 23.91
N TYR A 295 14.93 -0.80 23.90
CA TYR A 295 14.76 0.26 22.91
C TYR A 295 15.63 0.00 21.67
N ALA A 296 15.17 0.52 20.52
CA ALA A 296 15.82 0.30 19.23
C ALA A 296 17.20 0.95 19.11
N ASP A 297 17.45 2.04 19.86
CA ASP A 297 18.71 2.76 19.92
C ASP A 297 19.83 2.03 20.68
N THR A 298 19.49 0.96 21.39
CA THR A 298 20.45 0.16 22.17
C THR A 298 20.63 -1.24 21.60
N ILE A 299 20.33 -1.46 20.31
CA ILE A 299 20.36 -2.81 19.73
C ILE A 299 21.73 -3.18 19.15
N GLU A 300 22.61 -2.22 18.87
CA GLU A 300 23.89 -2.43 18.18
C GLU A 300 24.76 -3.51 18.85
N PRO A 301 24.96 -3.53 20.21
CA PRO A 301 25.71 -4.60 20.85
C PRO A 301 25.16 -5.99 20.53
N ARG A 302 23.83 -6.12 20.47
CA ARG A 302 23.20 -7.40 20.13
C ARG A 302 23.38 -7.78 18.68
N ILE A 303 23.38 -6.80 17.77
CA ILE A 303 23.68 -7.06 16.36
C ILE A 303 25.13 -7.55 16.22
N ALA A 304 26.08 -6.90 16.89
CA ALA A 304 27.48 -7.29 16.88
C ALA A 304 27.67 -8.75 17.36
N GLU A 305 26.99 -9.15 18.44
CA GLU A 305 26.97 -10.54 18.90
C GLU A 305 26.43 -11.51 17.84
N LEU A 306 25.33 -11.15 17.16
CA LEU A 306 24.73 -11.99 16.12
C LEU A 306 25.66 -12.21 14.92
N PHE A 307 26.49 -11.22 14.60
CA PHE A 307 27.49 -11.29 13.53
C PHE A 307 28.87 -11.76 14.02
N ASN A 308 29.03 -11.95 15.32
CA ASN A 308 30.28 -12.33 15.95
C ASN A 308 31.43 -11.35 15.61
N CYS A 309 31.16 -10.05 15.78
CA CYS A 309 32.06 -8.93 15.50
C CYS A 309 32.00 -7.88 16.63
N GLU A 310 32.84 -6.85 16.55
CA GLU A 310 32.75 -5.68 17.44
C GLU A 310 31.69 -4.69 16.93
N GLU A 311 31.12 -3.85 17.81
CA GLU A 311 30.13 -2.84 17.42
C GLU A 311 30.70 -1.87 16.37
N GLY A 312 31.97 -1.51 16.48
CA GLY A 312 32.66 -0.64 15.51
C GLY A 312 32.77 -1.23 14.12
N ASP A 313 32.57 -2.53 13.93
CA ASP A 313 32.59 -3.18 12.61
C ASP A 313 31.22 -3.10 11.91
N LEU A 314 30.17 -2.72 12.61
CA LEU A 314 28.85 -2.58 12.03
C LEU A 314 28.76 -1.28 11.23
N TYR A 315 28.20 -1.36 10.05
CA TYR A 315 27.84 -0.21 9.23
C TYR A 315 26.32 -0.17 8.98
N LEU A 316 25.61 0.51 9.89
CA LEU A 316 24.16 0.67 9.79
C LEU A 316 23.84 1.85 8.91
N TYR A 317 23.17 1.62 7.79
CA TYR A 317 22.78 2.67 6.86
C TYR A 317 21.29 2.57 6.51
N LYS A 318 20.69 3.72 6.23
CA LYS A 318 19.35 3.81 5.66
C LYS A 318 19.50 4.09 4.18
N PRO A 319 18.89 3.29 3.28
CA PRO A 319 18.95 3.57 1.85
C PRO A 319 18.38 4.96 1.59
N ALA A 320 18.97 5.69 0.66
CA ALA A 320 18.42 6.95 0.22
C ALA A 320 16.99 6.70 -0.28
N ALA A 321 16.02 7.35 0.34
CA ALA A 321 14.66 7.33 -0.20
C ALA A 321 14.74 7.90 -1.62
N GLU A 322 14.18 7.20 -2.61
CA GLU A 322 14.02 7.75 -3.95
C GLU A 322 13.29 9.09 -3.79
N GLU A 323 14.00 10.20 -4.07
CA GLU A 323 13.38 11.52 -4.01
C GLU A 323 12.21 11.52 -5.00
N ASN A 324 11.01 11.74 -4.47
CA ASN A 324 9.82 11.80 -5.29
C ASN A 324 10.01 12.79 -6.44
N ALA A 325 9.80 12.32 -7.67
CA ALA A 325 9.86 13.14 -8.88
C ALA A 325 9.05 14.45 -8.73
N LEU A 326 7.98 14.42 -7.92
CA LEU A 326 7.16 15.58 -7.59
C LEU A 326 7.90 16.57 -6.66
N LYS A 327 8.61 16.08 -5.65
CA LYS A 327 9.40 16.93 -4.73
C LYS A 327 10.53 17.61 -5.49
N VAL A 328 11.21 16.87 -6.38
CA VAL A 328 12.23 17.41 -7.27
C VAL A 328 11.60 18.42 -8.25
N PHE A 329 10.45 18.11 -8.84
CA PHE A 329 9.73 19.02 -9.73
C PHE A 329 9.33 20.31 -9.03
N PHE A 330 8.71 20.24 -7.84
CA PHE A 330 8.33 21.45 -7.10
C PHE A 330 9.51 22.24 -6.55
N SER A 331 10.63 21.59 -6.22
CA SER A 331 11.85 22.29 -5.81
C SER A 331 12.54 23.04 -6.97
N THR A 332 12.29 22.63 -8.21
CA THR A 332 12.81 23.26 -9.43
C THR A 332 11.92 24.38 -9.97
N LEU A 333 10.66 24.49 -9.49
CA LEU A 333 9.79 25.61 -9.83
C LEU A 333 10.29 26.91 -9.22
N PRO A 334 10.23 28.06 -9.95
CA PRO A 334 10.56 29.36 -9.38
C PRO A 334 9.78 29.60 -8.09
N LYS A 335 10.46 30.02 -7.03
CA LYS A 335 9.90 30.22 -5.67
C LYS A 335 8.60 31.05 -5.63
N ALA A 336 8.36 31.91 -6.64
CA ALA A 336 7.14 32.69 -6.77
C ALA A 336 5.89 31.88 -7.20
N PHE A 337 6.07 30.66 -7.78
CA PHE A 337 4.97 29.81 -8.25
C PHE A 337 4.75 28.57 -7.39
N GLY A 338 5.79 28.12 -6.68
CA GLY A 338 5.81 26.79 -6.07
C GLY A 338 5.50 26.76 -4.57
N ALA A 339 5.72 27.83 -3.81
CA ALA A 339 5.67 27.78 -2.34
C ALA A 339 4.25 27.46 -1.82
N GLY A 340 3.22 28.09 -2.36
CA GLY A 340 1.85 27.88 -1.86
C GLY A 340 1.22 26.54 -2.28
N ILE A 341 1.58 26.02 -3.46
CA ILE A 341 1.03 24.73 -3.97
C ILE A 341 1.77 23.54 -3.36
N ALA A 342 3.08 23.66 -3.18
CA ALA A 342 3.88 22.61 -2.54
C ALA A 342 3.50 22.44 -1.06
N GLU A 343 3.28 23.55 -0.35
CA GLU A 343 2.86 23.56 1.06
C GLU A 343 1.45 22.95 1.22
N ALA A 344 0.50 23.30 0.36
CA ALA A 344 -0.86 22.75 0.37
C ALA A 344 -0.95 21.25 -0.03
N LEU A 345 -0.02 20.75 -0.84
CA LEU A 345 0.02 19.33 -1.24
C LEU A 345 0.86 18.46 -0.27
N MET A 346 1.79 19.08 0.48
CA MET A 346 2.61 18.38 1.48
C MET A 346 1.97 18.37 2.87
N GLU A 347 1.03 19.29 3.16
CA GLU A 347 0.19 19.29 4.37
C GLU A 347 -1.00 18.32 4.27
N GLN A 348 -0.84 17.14 3.70
CA GLN A 348 -1.78 16.08 4.03
C GLN A 348 -1.40 15.59 5.44
N PRO A 349 -2.30 15.74 6.42
CA PRO A 349 -2.03 15.21 7.75
C PRO A 349 -1.82 13.72 7.59
N SER A 350 -0.69 13.22 8.08
CA SER A 350 -0.51 11.81 8.33
C SER A 350 -1.65 11.38 9.24
N ALA A 351 -2.70 10.82 8.65
CA ALA A 351 -3.83 10.26 9.38
C ALA A 351 -3.39 8.91 10.00
N VAL A 352 -2.34 8.95 10.78
CA VAL A 352 -2.11 7.95 11.80
C VAL A 352 -2.92 8.43 13.01
N PRO A 353 -3.96 7.72 13.43
CA PRO A 353 -4.62 8.01 14.69
C PRO A 353 -3.56 7.87 15.78
N GLN A 354 -3.05 9.00 16.26
CA GLN A 354 -2.31 9.00 17.51
C GLN A 354 -3.35 8.73 18.60
N TYR A 355 -3.42 7.48 19.05
CA TYR A 355 -4.07 7.19 20.32
C TYR A 355 -3.24 7.89 21.40
N ARG A 356 -3.67 9.11 21.78
CA ARG A 356 -3.25 9.74 23.01
C ARG A 356 -4.11 9.14 24.10
N TRP A 357 -3.46 8.49 25.06
CA TRP A 357 -4.05 8.10 26.35
C TRP A 357 -4.38 9.32 27.18
#